data_eb4fc82207dc08b4c6a0676b12c2e541
#
_entry.id   eb4fc82207dc08b4c6a0676b12c2e541
#
_cell.length_a   1.000
_cell.length_b   1.000
_cell.length_c   1.000
_cell.angle_alpha   90.00
_cell.angle_beta   90.00
_cell.angle_gamma   90.00
#
_symmetry.space_group_name_H-M   'P 1'
#
loop_
_entity.id
_entity.type
_entity.pdbx_description
1 polymer ?
#
loop_
_entity_poly.entity_id
_entity_poly.type
_entity_poly.pdbx_seq_one_letter_code
_entity_poly.pdbx_strand_id
1 'polypeptide(L)'
;MTGLGTRRGDEPFFNVPTAVLVAITLLIIIHTAMSFVLDEPVEVILDYGFVPARLLLMFGDDPLNEILAQARSLPDGTAGARLAALARYTLEEDAAKPWTLVTYALLHGSWTHLAVNAIWLLAFGAPIARRFGSSRFFALLAFTAVCGGLFHFFGHMDSVEPLIGASAAVSGAMAAATRFVFQPGAPLGPFPLQGENGYLLRALSLRETFSDRRALIFLAVWFGVNFITGVMSPAFMGGDTIAWEAHVGGFLGGLFGFRFFDPRR
;
A
#
# COMPACT_ATOMS: atom_id res chain seq x y z
N MET A 1 -42.52 4.02 -39.73
CA MET A 1 -41.05 3.98 -39.59
C MET A 1 -40.67 4.98 -38.51
N THR A 2 -40.62 4.55 -37.28
CA THR A 2 -40.22 5.35 -36.11
C THR A 2 -38.86 4.85 -35.63
N GLY A 3 -37.84 5.62 -36.01
CA GLY A 3 -36.47 5.36 -35.52
C GLY A 3 -36.36 5.59 -34.02
N LEU A 4 -36.21 4.52 -33.27
CA LEU A 4 -35.74 4.56 -31.87
C LEU A 4 -34.26 4.95 -31.86
N GLY A 5 -33.98 6.25 -31.76
CA GLY A 5 -32.68 6.77 -31.40
C GLY A 5 -32.33 6.27 -30.01
N THR A 6 -31.41 5.31 -29.90
CA THR A 6 -30.75 4.98 -28.64
C THR A 6 -30.04 6.25 -28.15
N ARG A 7 -30.56 6.88 -27.09
CA ARG A 7 -29.83 7.91 -26.36
C ARG A 7 -28.50 7.26 -25.95
N ARG A 8 -27.39 7.72 -26.53
CA ARG A 8 -26.07 7.56 -25.91
C ARG A 8 -26.20 8.21 -24.54
N GLY A 9 -26.29 7.43 -23.49
CA GLY A 9 -26.19 7.95 -22.14
C GLY A 9 -24.84 8.66 -22.05
N ASP A 10 -24.87 9.93 -21.63
CA ASP A 10 -23.65 10.67 -21.32
C ASP A 10 -22.89 9.87 -20.26
N GLU A 11 -21.83 9.19 -20.67
CA GLU A 11 -20.92 8.57 -19.69
C GLU A 11 -20.31 9.71 -18.87
N PRO A 12 -20.42 9.67 -17.53
CA PRO A 12 -19.88 10.75 -16.71
C PRO A 12 -18.37 10.87 -16.96
N PHE A 13 -17.92 12.09 -17.17
CA PHE A 13 -16.53 12.41 -17.51
C PHE A 13 -15.52 11.83 -16.50
N PHE A 14 -15.97 11.57 -15.25
CA PHE A 14 -15.25 10.86 -14.20
C PHE A 14 -16.06 9.66 -13.73
N ASN A 15 -15.80 8.51 -14.35
CA ASN A 15 -16.43 7.25 -13.95
C ASN A 15 -15.52 6.49 -12.95
N VAL A 16 -15.20 7.12 -11.80
CA VAL A 16 -14.42 6.49 -10.73
C VAL A 16 -15.36 5.87 -9.69
N PRO A 17 -15.17 4.61 -9.27
CA PRO A 17 -15.98 4.00 -8.22
C PRO A 17 -15.94 4.79 -6.92
N THR A 18 -17.10 4.98 -6.28
CA THR A 18 -17.24 5.74 -5.04
C THR A 18 -16.29 5.24 -3.94
N ALA A 19 -16.05 3.92 -3.85
CA ALA A 19 -15.13 3.35 -2.87
C ALA A 19 -13.69 3.89 -3.01
N VAL A 20 -13.23 4.11 -4.25
CA VAL A 20 -11.89 4.68 -4.52
C VAL A 20 -11.85 6.16 -4.14
N LEU A 21 -12.89 6.91 -4.47
CA LEU A 21 -13.00 8.32 -4.07
C LEU A 21 -13.02 8.45 -2.54
N VAL A 22 -13.78 7.61 -1.85
CA VAL A 22 -13.82 7.57 -0.37
C VAL A 22 -12.44 7.28 0.20
N ALA A 23 -11.73 6.29 -0.34
CA ALA A 23 -10.37 5.96 0.11
C ALA A 23 -9.43 7.16 -0.04
N ILE A 24 -9.38 7.77 -1.23
CA ILE A 24 -8.50 8.92 -1.50
C ILE A 24 -8.88 10.12 -0.65
N THR A 25 -10.18 10.43 -0.52
CA THR A 25 -10.67 11.54 0.30
C THR A 25 -10.28 11.34 1.77
N LEU A 26 -10.39 10.12 2.30
CA LEU A 26 -9.95 9.79 3.67
C LEU A 26 -8.45 10.07 3.85
N LEU A 27 -7.61 9.63 2.91
CA LEU A 27 -6.17 9.88 2.96
C LEU A 27 -5.85 11.38 2.93
N ILE A 28 -6.55 12.16 2.08
CA ILE A 28 -6.39 13.62 2.01
C ILE A 28 -6.81 14.29 3.32
N ILE A 29 -7.95 13.90 3.89
CA ILE A 29 -8.44 14.46 5.17
C ILE A 29 -7.43 14.20 6.28
N ILE A 30 -6.96 12.95 6.42
CA ILE A 30 -5.98 12.58 7.46
C ILE A 30 -4.69 13.38 7.27
N HIS A 31 -4.13 13.43 6.06
CA HIS A 31 -2.89 14.16 5.82
C HIS A 31 -3.04 15.67 6.00
N THR A 32 -4.20 16.24 5.63
CA THR A 32 -4.52 17.65 5.89
C THR A 32 -4.57 17.94 7.39
N ALA A 33 -5.23 17.06 8.16
CA ALA A 33 -5.29 17.20 9.61
C ALA A 33 -3.89 17.16 10.24
N MET A 34 -3.05 16.19 9.83
CA MET A 34 -1.67 16.08 10.30
C MET A 34 -0.80 17.28 9.92
N SER A 35 -1.04 17.89 8.75
CA SER A 35 -0.19 18.97 8.23
C SER A 35 -0.57 20.37 8.78
N PHE A 36 -1.83 20.58 9.16
CA PHE A 36 -2.34 21.92 9.44
C PHE A 36 -3.18 22.05 10.72
N VAL A 37 -3.58 20.96 11.36
CA VAL A 37 -4.52 20.98 12.48
C VAL A 37 -3.90 20.44 13.77
N LEU A 38 -3.05 19.44 13.68
CA LEU A 38 -2.46 18.79 14.86
C LEU A 38 -1.16 19.52 15.29
N ASP A 39 -1.05 19.75 16.59
CA ASP A 39 0.15 20.39 17.17
C ASP A 39 1.33 19.43 17.19
N GLU A 40 1.07 18.13 17.41
CA GLU A 40 2.10 17.08 17.54
C GLU A 40 1.90 15.95 16.51
N PRO A 41 2.12 16.21 15.20
CA PRO A 41 1.90 15.21 14.16
C PRO A 41 2.85 13.99 14.27
N VAL A 42 4.00 14.15 14.90
CA VAL A 42 4.98 13.07 15.11
C VAL A 42 4.44 12.02 16.05
N GLU A 43 3.71 12.38 17.10
CA GLU A 43 3.07 11.43 18.02
C GLU A 43 2.06 10.55 17.29
N VAL A 44 1.26 11.14 16.39
CA VAL A 44 0.31 10.39 15.56
C VAL A 44 1.05 9.38 14.66
N ILE A 45 2.19 9.76 14.10
CA ILE A 45 3.00 8.83 13.29
C ILE A 45 3.54 7.69 14.15
N LEU A 46 4.00 7.96 15.36
CA LEU A 46 4.52 6.95 16.27
C LEU A 46 3.41 6.03 16.83
N ASP A 47 2.19 6.54 16.99
CA ASP A 47 1.08 5.78 17.55
C ASP A 47 0.30 4.94 16.52
N TYR A 48 0.20 5.41 15.29
CA TYR A 48 -0.58 4.79 14.23
C TYR A 48 0.26 4.26 13.07
N GLY A 49 1.54 4.66 12.94
CA GLY A 49 2.52 4.05 12.05
C GLY A 49 2.94 2.67 12.56
N PHE A 50 3.31 1.80 11.67
CA PHE A 50 3.75 0.46 12.04
C PHE A 50 5.22 0.46 12.44
N VAL A 51 5.51 0.21 13.72
CA VAL A 51 6.86 0.09 14.27
C VAL A 51 7.18 -1.40 14.41
N PRO A 52 8.14 -1.95 13.63
CA PRO A 52 8.45 -3.38 13.66
C PRO A 52 8.82 -3.89 15.05
N ALA A 53 9.74 -3.24 15.76
CA ALA A 53 10.18 -3.65 17.10
C ALA A 53 9.02 -3.75 18.11
N ARG A 54 7.99 -2.90 17.97
CA ARG A 54 6.80 -2.95 18.84
C ARG A 54 5.99 -4.26 18.68
N LEU A 55 6.03 -4.87 17.49
CA LEU A 55 5.31 -6.13 17.26
C LEU A 55 5.93 -7.29 18.06
N LEU A 56 7.24 -7.24 18.39
CA LEU A 56 7.92 -8.25 19.20
C LEU A 56 7.29 -8.36 20.60
N LEU A 57 6.78 -7.27 21.18
CA LEU A 57 6.11 -7.25 22.47
C LEU A 57 4.90 -8.21 22.51
N MET A 58 4.24 -8.48 21.37
CA MET A 58 3.16 -9.48 21.29
C MET A 58 3.64 -10.90 21.60
N PHE A 59 4.93 -11.16 21.39
CA PHE A 59 5.53 -12.47 21.57
C PHE A 59 6.29 -12.58 22.91
N GLY A 60 6.24 -11.52 23.73
CA GLY A 60 6.95 -11.46 25.00
C GLY A 60 8.43 -11.14 24.87
N ASP A 61 8.85 -10.63 23.73
CA ASP A 61 10.22 -10.19 23.44
C ASP A 61 10.29 -8.67 23.53
N ASP A 62 11.15 -8.14 24.43
CA ASP A 62 11.36 -6.70 24.60
C ASP A 62 12.78 -6.30 24.15
N PRO A 63 12.89 -5.74 22.92
CA PRO A 63 14.19 -5.37 22.35
C PRO A 63 14.74 -4.04 22.91
N LEU A 64 14.07 -3.36 23.83
CA LEU A 64 14.45 -2.01 24.27
C LEU A 64 15.91 -1.94 24.76
N ASN A 65 16.32 -2.86 25.62
CA ASN A 65 17.69 -2.83 26.18
C ASN A 65 18.76 -3.05 25.11
N GLU A 66 18.50 -3.90 24.13
CA GLU A 66 19.40 -4.18 23.02
C GLU A 66 19.54 -2.95 22.10
N ILE A 67 18.42 -2.32 21.74
CA ILE A 67 18.40 -1.09 20.94
C ILE A 67 19.10 0.07 21.67
N LEU A 68 18.90 0.20 22.99
CA LEU A 68 19.60 1.21 23.77
C LEU A 68 21.12 0.94 23.84
N ALA A 69 21.55 -0.32 23.88
CA ALA A 69 22.97 -0.68 23.79
C ALA A 69 23.55 -0.31 22.42
N GLN A 70 22.82 -0.62 21.34
CA GLN A 70 23.18 -0.22 19.98
C GLN A 70 23.30 1.30 19.85
N ALA A 71 22.34 2.07 20.39
CA ALA A 71 22.35 3.53 20.37
C ALA A 71 23.60 4.12 21.03
N ARG A 72 24.07 3.52 22.15
CA ARG A 72 25.30 3.95 22.83
C ARG A 72 26.58 3.64 22.03
N SER A 73 26.54 2.65 21.15
CA SER A 73 27.69 2.22 20.34
C SER A 73 27.85 3.04 19.03
N LEU A 74 26.85 3.86 18.66
CA LEU A 74 26.92 4.66 17.45
C LEU A 74 28.02 5.75 17.58
N PRO A 75 28.86 5.92 16.54
CA PRO A 75 29.93 6.95 16.53
C PRO A 75 29.35 8.36 16.60
N ASP A 76 28.17 8.58 15.97
CA ASP A 76 27.45 9.85 16.06
C ASP A 76 26.55 9.86 17.28
N GLY A 77 26.93 10.63 18.29
CA GLY A 77 26.15 10.77 19.52
C GLY A 77 24.75 11.35 19.30
N THR A 78 24.54 12.16 18.26
CA THR A 78 23.23 12.72 17.91
C THR A 78 22.30 11.61 17.35
N ALA A 79 22.82 10.77 16.46
CA ALA A 79 22.09 9.62 15.94
C ALA A 79 21.77 8.61 17.05
N GLY A 80 22.73 8.36 17.96
CA GLY A 80 22.50 7.50 19.12
C GLY A 80 21.42 8.04 20.07
N ALA A 81 21.46 9.35 20.37
CA ALA A 81 20.45 9.99 21.22
C ALA A 81 19.04 9.93 20.58
N ARG A 82 18.94 10.17 19.26
CA ARG A 82 17.69 10.04 18.50
C ARG A 82 17.14 8.61 18.56
N LEU A 83 17.98 7.61 18.30
CA LEU A 83 17.59 6.20 18.34
C LEU A 83 17.11 5.82 19.75
N ALA A 84 17.81 6.21 20.80
CA ALA A 84 17.44 5.94 22.18
C ALA A 84 16.10 6.60 22.56
N ALA A 85 15.89 7.86 22.16
CA ALA A 85 14.63 8.58 22.42
C ALA A 85 13.45 7.89 21.73
N LEU A 86 13.62 7.51 20.45
CA LEU A 86 12.59 6.84 19.68
C LEU A 86 12.27 5.45 20.25
N ALA A 87 13.30 4.67 20.65
CA ALA A 87 13.11 3.36 21.27
C ALA A 87 12.31 3.46 22.58
N ARG A 88 12.68 4.43 23.44
CA ARG A 88 11.92 4.66 24.70
C ARG A 88 10.48 5.01 24.44
N TYR A 89 10.22 6.00 23.58
CA TYR A 89 8.85 6.42 23.26
C TYR A 89 8.00 5.25 22.70
N THR A 90 8.60 4.41 21.84
CA THR A 90 7.86 3.35 21.16
C THR A 90 7.67 2.08 21.98
N LEU A 91 8.57 1.77 22.94
CA LEU A 91 8.63 0.48 23.62
C LEU A 91 8.39 0.55 25.13
N GLU A 92 8.63 1.70 25.81
CA GLU A 92 8.45 1.80 27.26
C GLU A 92 6.97 1.67 27.73
N GLU A 93 5.98 1.92 26.85
CA GLU A 93 4.55 1.76 27.19
C GLU A 93 4.03 0.32 27.16
N ASP A 94 4.88 -0.66 26.86
CA ASP A 94 4.54 -2.10 26.80
C ASP A 94 3.31 -2.46 25.94
N ALA A 95 3.00 -1.66 24.93
CA ALA A 95 1.82 -1.82 24.09
C ALA A 95 2.18 -2.21 22.65
N ALA A 96 1.87 -3.42 22.26
CA ALA A 96 2.17 -3.97 20.94
C ALA A 96 1.46 -3.29 19.77
N LYS A 97 0.36 -2.59 19.98
CA LYS A 97 -0.47 -1.82 19.00
C LYS A 97 -0.68 -2.56 17.64
N PRO A 98 -1.27 -3.79 17.62
CA PRO A 98 -1.37 -4.60 16.40
C PRO A 98 -2.21 -3.96 15.28
N TRP A 99 -3.11 -3.03 15.61
CA TRP A 99 -3.88 -2.26 14.62
C TRP A 99 -2.99 -1.44 13.68
N THR A 100 -1.75 -1.14 14.09
CA THR A 100 -0.78 -0.39 13.28
C THR A 100 -0.40 -1.14 12.00
N LEU A 101 -0.58 -2.46 11.92
CA LEU A 101 -0.46 -3.23 10.68
C LEU A 101 -1.44 -2.78 9.57
N VAL A 102 -2.48 -2.01 9.92
CA VAL A 102 -3.43 -1.45 8.96
C VAL A 102 -3.37 0.07 8.96
N THR A 103 -3.31 0.72 10.13
CA THR A 103 -3.43 2.18 10.23
C THR A 103 -2.26 2.92 9.60
N TYR A 104 -1.07 2.34 9.55
CA TYR A 104 0.08 2.94 8.89
C TYR A 104 -0.19 3.30 7.42
N ALA A 105 -1.06 2.52 6.75
CA ALA A 105 -1.44 2.76 5.36
C ALA A 105 -2.31 4.02 5.17
N LEU A 106 -2.79 4.63 6.25
CA LEU A 106 -3.56 5.87 6.21
C LEU A 106 -2.67 7.11 6.34
N LEU A 107 -1.44 6.97 6.82
CA LEU A 107 -0.51 8.06 7.10
C LEU A 107 0.43 8.31 5.91
N HIS A 108 0.83 9.57 5.70
CA HIS A 108 1.79 9.94 4.66
C HIS A 108 2.77 11.00 5.17
N GLY A 109 4.04 10.86 4.80
CA GLY A 109 5.09 11.80 5.22
C GLY A 109 5.13 13.10 4.41
N SER A 110 4.48 13.15 3.25
CA SER A 110 4.44 14.35 2.40
C SER A 110 3.27 14.32 1.41
N TRP A 111 2.89 15.51 0.90
CA TRP A 111 1.90 15.66 -0.16
C TRP A 111 2.27 14.93 -1.44
N THR A 112 3.56 14.89 -1.79
CA THR A 112 4.05 14.13 -2.95
C THR A 112 3.85 12.63 -2.75
N HIS A 113 4.16 12.10 -1.56
CA HIS A 113 3.95 10.70 -1.21
C HIS A 113 2.45 10.34 -1.31
N LEU A 114 1.57 11.17 -0.75
CA LEU A 114 0.12 11.01 -0.85
C LEU A 114 -0.36 11.04 -2.32
N ALA A 115 0.09 12.03 -3.10
CA ALA A 115 -0.34 12.19 -4.49
C ALA A 115 0.04 10.98 -5.36
N VAL A 116 1.26 10.46 -5.22
CA VAL A 116 1.70 9.26 -5.93
C VAL A 116 0.81 8.07 -5.56
N ASN A 117 0.55 7.82 -4.27
CA ASN A 117 -0.35 6.75 -3.83
C ASN A 117 -1.78 6.93 -4.37
N ALA A 118 -2.32 8.15 -4.36
CA ALA A 118 -3.66 8.44 -4.88
C ALA A 118 -3.76 8.18 -6.39
N ILE A 119 -2.75 8.57 -7.18
CA ILE A 119 -2.71 8.31 -8.63
C ILE A 119 -2.72 6.80 -8.92
N TRP A 120 -1.89 6.03 -8.23
CA TRP A 120 -1.86 4.58 -8.40
C TRP A 120 -3.14 3.90 -7.89
N LEU A 121 -3.74 4.41 -6.82
CA LEU A 121 -5.01 3.93 -6.32
C LEU A 121 -6.17 4.23 -7.29
N LEU A 122 -6.16 5.38 -7.97
CA LEU A 122 -7.08 5.66 -9.06
C LEU A 122 -6.91 4.67 -10.22
N ALA A 123 -5.67 4.43 -10.64
CA ALA A 123 -5.39 3.59 -11.80
C ALA A 123 -5.73 2.11 -11.57
N PHE A 124 -5.37 1.55 -10.42
CA PHE A 124 -5.48 0.11 -10.14
C PHE A 124 -6.56 -0.23 -9.10
N GLY A 125 -6.87 0.67 -8.20
CA GLY A 125 -7.99 0.50 -7.27
C GLY A 125 -9.36 0.55 -7.97
N ALA A 126 -9.51 1.40 -9.00
CA ALA A 126 -10.77 1.49 -9.73
C ALA A 126 -11.17 0.16 -10.41
N PRO A 127 -10.31 -0.52 -11.17
CA PRO A 127 -10.60 -1.87 -11.68
C PRO A 127 -10.99 -2.87 -10.58
N ILE A 128 -10.29 -2.86 -9.45
CA ILE A 128 -10.58 -3.75 -8.32
C ILE A 128 -11.95 -3.43 -7.71
N ALA A 129 -12.25 -2.15 -7.43
CA ALA A 129 -13.53 -1.75 -6.86
C ALA A 129 -14.72 -2.10 -7.76
N ARG A 130 -14.57 -1.97 -9.11
CA ARG A 130 -15.57 -2.39 -10.09
C ARG A 130 -15.80 -3.89 -10.07
N ARG A 131 -14.73 -4.67 -9.99
CA ARG A 131 -14.80 -6.12 -10.01
C ARG A 131 -15.30 -6.70 -8.68
N PHE A 132 -14.78 -6.21 -7.56
CA PHE A 132 -14.98 -6.81 -6.23
C PHE A 132 -16.16 -6.19 -5.47
N GLY A 133 -16.53 -4.95 -5.80
CA GLY A 133 -17.41 -4.12 -4.99
C GLY A 133 -16.70 -3.51 -3.79
N SER A 134 -17.35 -2.54 -3.15
CA SER A 134 -16.71 -1.67 -2.15
C SER A 134 -16.16 -2.44 -0.94
N SER A 135 -16.94 -3.36 -0.36
CA SER A 135 -16.52 -4.07 0.86
C SER A 135 -15.27 -4.93 0.64
N ARG A 136 -15.23 -5.69 -0.45
CA ARG A 136 -14.08 -6.54 -0.78
C ARG A 136 -12.88 -5.73 -1.25
N PHE A 137 -13.10 -4.56 -1.86
CA PHE A 137 -12.05 -3.60 -2.19
C PHE A 137 -11.33 -3.14 -0.92
N PHE A 138 -12.04 -2.65 0.09
CA PHE A 138 -11.42 -2.23 1.36
C PHE A 138 -10.80 -3.39 2.11
N ALA A 139 -11.43 -4.57 2.10
CA ALA A 139 -10.87 -5.77 2.72
C ALA A 139 -9.55 -6.19 2.05
N LEU A 140 -9.44 -6.09 0.71
CA LEU A 140 -8.19 -6.33 0.00
C LEU A 140 -7.11 -5.32 0.38
N LEU A 141 -7.45 -4.02 0.44
CA LEU A 141 -6.48 -2.98 0.82
C LEU A 141 -5.95 -3.22 2.24
N ALA A 142 -6.82 -3.53 3.20
CA ALA A 142 -6.42 -3.84 4.56
C ALA A 142 -5.56 -5.11 4.63
N PHE A 143 -5.95 -6.18 3.93
CA PHE A 143 -5.19 -7.43 3.87
C PHE A 143 -3.80 -7.22 3.28
N THR A 144 -3.68 -6.46 2.19
CA THR A 144 -2.39 -6.24 1.54
C THR A 144 -1.52 -5.24 2.31
N ALA A 145 -2.11 -4.31 3.09
CA ALA A 145 -1.38 -3.54 4.08
C ALA A 145 -0.76 -4.46 5.14
N VAL A 146 -1.55 -5.36 5.74
CA VAL A 146 -1.02 -6.34 6.71
C VAL A 146 0.11 -7.17 6.10
N CYS A 147 -0.06 -7.70 4.89
CA CYS A 147 0.99 -8.45 4.20
C CYS A 147 2.27 -7.62 4.01
N GLY A 148 2.13 -6.34 3.65
CA GLY A 148 3.25 -5.42 3.49
C GLY A 148 3.97 -5.14 4.80
N GLY A 149 3.23 -4.81 5.85
CA GLY A 149 3.78 -4.57 7.19
C GLY A 149 4.51 -5.80 7.73
N LEU A 150 3.92 -6.99 7.60
CA LEU A 150 4.56 -8.24 8.04
C LEU A 150 5.82 -8.57 7.21
N PHE A 151 5.81 -8.32 5.89
CA PHE A 151 6.99 -8.57 5.07
C PHE A 151 8.13 -7.62 5.44
N HIS A 152 7.82 -6.36 5.70
CA HIS A 152 8.78 -5.38 6.22
C HIS A 152 9.31 -5.77 7.60
N PHE A 153 8.44 -6.24 8.51
CA PHE A 153 8.81 -6.74 9.83
C PHE A 153 9.92 -7.80 9.77
N PHE A 154 9.78 -8.81 8.91
CA PHE A 154 10.78 -9.88 8.81
C PHE A 154 12.17 -9.40 8.34
N GLY A 155 12.25 -8.27 7.66
CA GLY A 155 13.52 -7.65 7.27
C GLY A 155 14.09 -6.67 8.31
N HIS A 156 13.27 -6.20 9.27
CA HIS A 156 13.58 -5.07 10.13
C HIS A 156 13.02 -5.23 11.55
N MET A 157 13.13 -6.43 12.15
CA MET A 157 12.45 -6.76 13.42
C MET A 157 12.79 -5.78 14.56
N ASP A 158 14.04 -5.31 14.62
CA ASP A 158 14.55 -4.42 15.68
C ASP A 158 14.35 -2.93 15.34
N SER A 159 13.73 -2.61 14.20
CA SER A 159 13.53 -1.22 13.80
C SER A 159 12.47 -0.54 14.64
N VAL A 160 12.81 0.62 15.21
CA VAL A 160 11.89 1.54 15.87
C VAL A 160 11.40 2.66 14.96
N GLU A 161 11.87 2.71 13.71
CA GLU A 161 11.40 3.67 12.71
C GLU A 161 9.99 3.28 12.25
N PRO A 162 9.02 4.21 12.24
CA PRO A 162 7.66 3.92 11.85
C PRO A 162 7.52 3.79 10.32
N LEU A 163 6.97 2.67 9.86
CA LEU A 163 6.50 2.53 8.49
C LEU A 163 5.18 3.31 8.32
N ILE A 164 5.06 4.11 7.26
CA ILE A 164 3.85 4.85 6.88
C ILE A 164 3.64 4.83 5.36
N GLY A 165 2.40 4.94 4.94
CA GLY A 165 2.03 5.08 3.52
C GLY A 165 1.10 3.98 3.00
N ALA A 166 0.19 4.35 2.11
CA ALA A 166 -0.75 3.42 1.46
C ALA A 166 -0.09 2.48 0.43
N SER A 167 1.20 2.64 0.16
CA SER A 167 1.90 2.05 -0.98
C SER A 167 1.88 0.51 -1.00
N ALA A 168 1.93 -0.16 0.15
CA ALA A 168 1.77 -1.61 0.22
C ALA A 168 0.36 -2.06 -0.19
N ALA A 169 -0.69 -1.37 0.29
CA ALA A 169 -2.07 -1.63 -0.11
C ALA A 169 -2.30 -1.37 -1.60
N VAL A 170 -1.74 -0.27 -2.11
CA VAL A 170 -1.76 0.09 -3.54
C VAL A 170 -1.03 -0.96 -4.39
N SER A 171 0.15 -1.40 -3.97
CA SER A 171 0.91 -2.48 -4.64
C SER A 171 0.10 -3.78 -4.69
N GLY A 172 -0.64 -4.08 -3.63
CA GLY A 172 -1.57 -5.20 -3.59
C GLY A 172 -2.72 -5.07 -4.59
N ALA A 173 -3.32 -3.88 -4.70
CA ALA A 173 -4.34 -3.61 -5.72
C ALA A 173 -3.77 -3.73 -7.14
N MET A 174 -2.55 -3.24 -7.38
CA MET A 174 -1.84 -3.39 -8.66
C MET A 174 -1.66 -4.87 -9.01
N ALA A 175 -1.14 -5.68 -8.09
CA ALA A 175 -0.94 -7.11 -8.27
C ALA A 175 -2.25 -7.86 -8.54
N ALA A 176 -3.29 -7.57 -7.77
CA ALA A 176 -4.61 -8.15 -7.98
C ALA A 176 -5.19 -7.79 -9.35
N ALA A 177 -5.01 -6.53 -9.80
CA ALA A 177 -5.48 -6.07 -11.10
C ALA A 177 -4.81 -6.80 -12.27
N THR A 178 -3.52 -7.17 -12.17
CA THR A 178 -2.81 -7.89 -13.24
C THR A 178 -3.48 -9.19 -13.64
N ARG A 179 -4.26 -9.79 -12.73
CA ARG A 179 -4.99 -11.03 -12.96
C ARG A 179 -6.11 -10.91 -13.99
N PHE A 180 -6.52 -9.68 -14.36
CA PHE A 180 -7.66 -9.52 -15.29
C PHE A 180 -7.60 -8.28 -16.19
N VAL A 181 -6.73 -7.28 -15.96
CA VAL A 181 -6.79 -6.03 -16.70
C VAL A 181 -6.07 -6.04 -18.06
N PHE A 182 -5.14 -6.96 -18.29
CA PHE A 182 -4.29 -6.98 -19.50
C PHE A 182 -4.73 -7.94 -20.59
N GLN A 183 -5.61 -8.89 -20.29
CA GLN A 183 -6.09 -9.89 -21.26
C GLN A 183 -6.95 -9.27 -22.38
N PRO A 184 -7.14 -9.95 -23.53
CA PRO A 184 -8.03 -9.48 -24.59
C PRO A 184 -9.44 -9.18 -24.09
N GLY A 185 -9.99 -8.03 -24.47
CA GLY A 185 -11.30 -7.57 -23.99
C GLY A 185 -11.27 -6.82 -22.65
N ALA A 186 -10.18 -6.91 -21.90
CA ALA A 186 -10.03 -6.21 -20.62
C ALA A 186 -9.61 -4.73 -20.82
N PRO A 187 -9.76 -3.87 -19.78
CA PRO A 187 -9.59 -2.43 -19.93
C PRO A 187 -8.22 -1.98 -20.45
N LEU A 188 -7.15 -2.69 -20.10
CA LEU A 188 -5.78 -2.43 -20.56
C LEU A 188 -5.29 -3.48 -21.57
N GLY A 189 -6.19 -4.36 -22.00
CA GLY A 189 -5.93 -5.39 -22.99
C GLY A 189 -6.21 -4.93 -24.42
N PRO A 190 -5.93 -5.80 -25.43
CA PRO A 190 -6.34 -5.55 -26.79
C PRO A 190 -7.85 -5.68 -26.93
N PHE A 191 -8.45 -4.80 -27.76
CA PHE A 191 -9.89 -4.79 -28.07
C PHE A 191 -10.77 -4.72 -26.80
N PRO A 192 -10.65 -3.67 -25.98
CA PRO A 192 -11.39 -3.57 -24.73
C PRO A 192 -12.90 -3.61 -24.97
N LEU A 193 -13.62 -4.36 -24.16
CA LEU A 193 -15.09 -4.40 -24.16
C LEU A 193 -15.63 -3.07 -23.62
N GLN A 194 -16.77 -2.64 -24.13
CA GLN A 194 -17.41 -1.41 -23.67
C GLN A 194 -18.02 -1.57 -22.27
N GLY A 195 -17.98 -0.48 -21.49
CA GLY A 195 -18.56 -0.41 -20.16
C GLY A 195 -17.88 -1.34 -19.15
N GLU A 196 -18.67 -1.89 -18.23
CA GLU A 196 -18.18 -2.71 -17.12
C GLU A 196 -17.73 -4.12 -17.52
N ASN A 197 -18.09 -4.59 -18.70
CA ASN A 197 -17.88 -5.99 -19.12
C ASN A 197 -16.41 -6.40 -19.15
N GLY A 198 -15.51 -5.48 -19.50
CA GLY A 198 -14.07 -5.75 -19.51
C GLY A 198 -13.48 -6.06 -18.14
N TYR A 199 -14.06 -5.52 -17.05
CA TYR A 199 -13.64 -5.81 -15.68
C TYR A 199 -14.15 -7.16 -15.18
N LEU A 200 -15.17 -7.72 -15.84
CA LEU A 200 -15.92 -8.88 -15.40
C LEU A 200 -15.47 -10.18 -16.09
N LEU A 201 -14.46 -10.11 -16.95
CA LEU A 201 -13.86 -11.27 -17.59
C LEU A 201 -13.31 -12.27 -16.56
N ARG A 202 -13.22 -13.55 -16.95
CA ARG A 202 -12.57 -14.56 -16.10
C ARG A 202 -11.15 -14.10 -15.73
N ALA A 203 -10.81 -14.12 -14.46
CA ALA A 203 -9.45 -13.83 -14.04
C ALA A 203 -8.48 -14.92 -14.53
N LEU A 204 -7.31 -14.50 -14.96
CA LEU A 204 -6.23 -15.41 -15.35
C LEU A 204 -5.75 -16.20 -14.12
N SER A 205 -5.42 -17.46 -14.26
CA SER A 205 -4.65 -18.21 -13.27
C SER A 205 -3.26 -17.59 -13.10
N LEU A 206 -2.54 -17.92 -12.04
CA LEU A 206 -1.16 -17.43 -11.87
C LEU A 206 -0.29 -17.81 -13.08
N ARG A 207 -0.40 -19.05 -13.56
CA ARG A 207 0.34 -19.52 -14.73
C ARG A 207 0.03 -18.69 -15.98
N GLU A 208 -1.25 -18.41 -16.24
CA GLU A 208 -1.68 -17.58 -17.37
C GLU A 208 -1.20 -16.15 -17.20
N THR A 209 -1.27 -15.56 -15.98
CA THR A 209 -0.76 -14.23 -15.69
C THR A 209 0.74 -14.12 -15.98
N PHE A 210 1.54 -15.09 -15.55
CA PHE A 210 2.98 -15.14 -15.83
C PHE A 210 3.33 -15.57 -17.26
N SER A 211 2.34 -15.96 -18.07
CA SER A 211 2.51 -16.22 -19.51
C SER A 211 2.01 -15.07 -20.38
N ASP A 212 1.26 -14.13 -19.81
CA ASP A 212 0.80 -12.94 -20.54
C ASP A 212 1.93 -11.90 -20.64
N ARG A 213 2.33 -11.57 -21.90
CA ARG A 213 3.45 -10.66 -22.14
C ARG A 213 3.25 -9.27 -21.55
N ARG A 214 2.02 -8.75 -21.51
CA ARG A 214 1.73 -7.41 -20.98
C ARG A 214 1.79 -7.39 -19.47
N ALA A 215 1.23 -8.42 -18.83
CA ALA A 215 1.36 -8.62 -17.39
C ALA A 215 2.84 -8.74 -17.00
N LEU A 216 3.64 -9.54 -17.74
CA LEU A 216 5.08 -9.69 -17.48
C LEU A 216 5.85 -8.37 -17.64
N ILE A 217 5.58 -7.58 -18.67
CA ILE A 217 6.23 -6.27 -18.86
C ILE A 217 5.86 -5.35 -17.69
N PHE A 218 4.58 -5.30 -17.31
CA PHE A 218 4.14 -4.51 -16.17
C PHE A 218 4.84 -4.94 -14.88
N LEU A 219 4.89 -6.24 -14.60
CA LEU A 219 5.59 -6.80 -13.44
C LEU A 219 7.07 -6.45 -13.44
N ALA A 220 7.76 -6.62 -14.58
CA ALA A 220 9.18 -6.32 -14.70
C ALA A 220 9.48 -4.83 -14.46
N VAL A 221 8.67 -3.93 -15.02
CA VAL A 221 8.79 -2.49 -14.81
C VAL A 221 8.51 -2.15 -13.34
N TRP A 222 7.44 -2.71 -12.75
CA TRP A 222 7.09 -2.45 -11.36
C TRP A 222 8.19 -2.90 -10.39
N PHE A 223 8.70 -4.13 -10.54
CA PHE A 223 9.80 -4.63 -9.72
C PHE A 223 11.10 -3.84 -9.96
N GLY A 224 11.40 -3.51 -11.21
CA GLY A 224 12.57 -2.70 -11.56
C GLY A 224 12.54 -1.32 -10.90
N VAL A 225 11.41 -0.62 -10.97
CA VAL A 225 11.24 0.70 -10.32
C VAL A 225 11.35 0.56 -8.80
N ASN A 226 10.67 -0.42 -8.19
CA ASN A 226 10.76 -0.63 -6.74
C ASN A 226 12.17 -0.96 -6.28
N PHE A 227 12.89 -1.81 -7.02
CA PHE A 227 14.28 -2.15 -6.70
C PHE A 227 15.19 -0.92 -6.80
N ILE A 228 15.10 -0.17 -7.91
CA ILE A 228 15.91 1.04 -8.10
C ILE A 228 15.61 2.07 -7.02
N THR A 229 14.33 2.36 -6.75
CA THR A 229 13.95 3.33 -5.73
C THR A 229 14.34 2.88 -4.33
N GLY A 230 14.21 1.59 -4.00
CA GLY A 230 14.62 1.02 -2.72
C GLY A 230 16.13 1.14 -2.48
N VAL A 231 16.93 0.73 -3.46
CA VAL A 231 18.40 0.76 -3.34
C VAL A 231 18.96 2.18 -3.40
N MET A 232 18.35 3.07 -4.19
CA MET A 232 18.88 4.42 -4.43
C MET A 232 18.24 5.49 -3.54
N SER A 233 17.18 5.19 -2.79
CA SER A 233 16.48 6.19 -1.96
C SER A 233 17.39 6.91 -0.96
N PRO A 234 18.33 6.27 -0.26
CA PRO A 234 19.22 6.98 0.66
C PRO A 234 20.07 8.03 -0.04
N ALA A 235 20.48 7.78 -1.29
CA ALA A 235 21.31 8.70 -2.05
C ALA A 235 20.56 9.92 -2.60
N PHE A 236 19.23 9.77 -2.89
CA PHE A 236 18.44 10.83 -3.50
C PHE A 236 17.50 11.56 -2.54
N MET A 237 17.14 10.94 -1.40
CA MET A 237 16.16 11.47 -0.45
C MET A 237 16.77 11.96 0.86
N GLY A 238 18.07 12.25 0.88
CA GLY A 238 18.71 12.83 2.07
C GLY A 238 18.78 11.90 3.28
N GLY A 239 18.78 10.59 3.05
CA GLY A 239 18.86 9.56 4.09
C GLY A 239 17.53 8.84 4.38
N ASP A 240 16.40 9.35 3.92
CA ASP A 240 15.13 8.64 4.06
C ASP A 240 15.09 7.40 3.16
N THR A 241 14.72 6.25 3.74
CA THR A 241 14.63 4.98 3.01
C THR A 241 13.19 4.69 2.62
N ILE A 242 12.96 4.28 1.37
CA ILE A 242 11.68 3.75 0.95
C ILE A 242 11.63 2.28 1.38
N ALA A 243 10.62 1.93 2.17
CA ALA A 243 10.36 0.54 2.60
C ALA A 243 9.83 -0.31 1.44
N TRP A 244 10.69 -0.57 0.46
CA TRP A 244 10.35 -1.33 -0.76
C TRP A 244 9.91 -2.76 -0.44
N GLU A 245 10.38 -3.33 0.66
CA GLU A 245 9.95 -4.64 1.17
C GLU A 245 8.45 -4.67 1.46
N ALA A 246 7.91 -3.59 2.06
CA ALA A 246 6.48 -3.48 2.30
C ALA A 246 5.68 -3.47 0.99
N HIS A 247 6.21 -2.85 -0.07
CA HIS A 247 5.58 -2.90 -1.39
C HIS A 247 5.56 -4.32 -1.95
N VAL A 248 6.68 -5.05 -1.85
CA VAL A 248 6.75 -6.45 -2.28
C VAL A 248 5.78 -7.32 -1.49
N GLY A 249 5.73 -7.18 -0.16
CA GLY A 249 4.80 -7.92 0.68
C GLY A 249 3.34 -7.67 0.32
N GLY A 250 2.96 -6.39 0.15
CA GLY A 250 1.63 -6.00 -0.31
C GLY A 250 1.30 -6.56 -1.69
N PHE A 251 2.25 -6.49 -2.63
CA PHE A 251 2.11 -7.03 -3.98
C PHE A 251 1.87 -8.55 -3.97
N LEU A 252 2.68 -9.30 -3.25
CA LEU A 252 2.51 -10.76 -3.11
C LEU A 252 1.16 -11.09 -2.45
N GLY A 253 0.77 -10.33 -1.41
CA GLY A 253 -0.55 -10.43 -0.80
C GLY A 253 -1.67 -10.26 -1.82
N GLY A 254 -1.62 -9.24 -2.67
CA GLY A 254 -2.61 -8.99 -3.72
C GLY A 254 -2.64 -10.07 -4.80
N LEU A 255 -1.47 -10.52 -5.26
CA LEU A 255 -1.34 -11.52 -6.31
C LEU A 255 -1.90 -12.90 -5.88
N PHE A 256 -1.50 -13.38 -4.71
CA PHE A 256 -1.89 -14.69 -4.20
C PHE A 256 -3.24 -14.67 -3.47
N GLY A 257 -3.52 -13.57 -2.76
CA GLY A 257 -4.77 -13.35 -2.03
C GLY A 257 -5.98 -13.06 -2.91
N PHE A 258 -5.79 -12.67 -4.17
CA PHE A 258 -6.83 -12.30 -5.14
C PHE A 258 -8.07 -13.20 -5.05
N ARG A 259 -7.87 -14.53 -5.03
CA ARG A 259 -8.94 -15.51 -5.05
C ARG A 259 -9.89 -15.44 -3.85
N PHE A 260 -9.45 -14.90 -2.71
CA PHE A 260 -10.27 -14.80 -1.51
C PHE A 260 -11.26 -13.62 -1.60
N PHE A 261 -10.93 -12.64 -2.43
CA PHE A 261 -11.72 -11.41 -2.59
C PHE A 261 -12.53 -11.39 -3.88
N ASP A 262 -12.13 -12.17 -4.92
CA ASP A 262 -12.84 -12.20 -6.20
C ASP A 262 -14.23 -12.89 -6.04
N PRO A 263 -15.35 -12.16 -6.28
CA PRO A 263 -16.69 -12.74 -6.18
C PRO A 263 -17.03 -13.72 -7.33
N ARG A 264 -16.16 -13.79 -8.35
CA ARG A 264 -16.38 -14.53 -9.60
C ARG A 264 -15.42 -15.72 -9.66
N ARG A 265 -15.69 -16.69 -8.83
CA ARG A 265 -14.95 -17.96 -8.82
C ARG A 265 -15.43 -18.89 -9.92
#